data_d4ea2071b87aebd0f615da0e41120ef8
#
_entry.id   d4ea2071b87aebd0f615da0e41120ef8
#
_cell.length_a   1.000
_cell.length_b   1.000
_cell.length_c   1.000
_cell.angle_alpha   90.00
_cell.angle_beta   90.00
_cell.angle_gamma   90.00
#
_symmetry.space_group_name_H-M   'P 1'
#
loop_
_entity.id
_entity.type
_entity.pdbx_description
1 polymer ?
#
loop_
_entity_poly.entity_id
_entity_poly.type
_entity_poly.pdbx_seq_one_letter_code
_entity_poly.pdbx_strand_id
1 'polypeptide(L)'
;MKPTLRVETLDKRFGRRELLHGIGLELNAGQAVLLSGPNGAGKTTLLRILSGLERPDRCRLDVGRGTLSWRQNREALLRNTLYLHQHPYMFDGSVRYNLAYALARNLPRRRRDELIDTAIAWAGLEHLQDTPAKRLSGGERQRVSLARAWLRQPRILLLDEPTANLDQASRQRTLELLAPFKQGGMSLIVASHDVHHFSSLTDRSLHLHEGRLIEVEPMQVRPMPATEISASMGNLA
;
A
#
# COMPACT_ATOMS: atom_id res chain seq x y z
N MET A 1 7.95 22.02 0.78
CA MET A 1 6.64 21.51 0.29
C MET A 1 5.82 21.12 1.50
N LYS A 2 4.49 21.34 1.46
CA LYS A 2 3.62 20.92 2.58
C LYS A 2 3.40 19.40 2.51
N PRO A 3 3.55 18.65 3.62
CA PRO A 3 3.37 17.20 3.61
C PRO A 3 1.91 16.82 3.29
N THR A 4 1.72 15.67 2.66
CA THR A 4 0.39 15.11 2.38
C THR A 4 -0.28 14.61 3.66
N LEU A 5 0.53 14.08 4.59
CA LEU A 5 0.12 13.63 5.93
C LEU A 5 1.25 13.94 6.90
N ARG A 6 0.91 14.55 8.05
CA ARG A 6 1.83 14.73 9.17
C ARG A 6 1.14 14.29 10.47
N VAL A 7 1.71 13.31 11.12
CA VAL A 7 1.30 12.87 12.47
C VAL A 7 2.28 13.47 13.45
N GLU A 8 1.78 14.32 14.37
CA GLU A 8 2.60 14.90 15.44
C GLU A 8 2.77 13.93 16.60
N THR A 9 1.70 13.23 16.94
CA THR A 9 1.71 12.19 17.98
C THR A 9 0.55 11.24 17.77
N LEU A 10 0.78 9.95 18.02
CA LEU A 10 -0.25 8.92 17.99
C LEU A 10 0.05 7.86 19.05
N ASP A 11 -0.97 7.58 19.88
CA ASP A 11 -0.93 6.53 20.90
C ASP A 11 -2.10 5.57 20.70
N LYS A 12 -1.84 4.26 20.88
CA LYS A 12 -2.87 3.21 20.80
C LYS A 12 -2.63 2.12 21.82
N ARG A 13 -3.69 1.77 22.56
CA ARG A 13 -3.71 0.66 23.53
C ARG A 13 -4.81 -0.34 23.18
N PHE A 14 -4.60 -1.58 23.57
CA PHE A 14 -5.63 -2.62 23.63
C PHE A 14 -5.65 -3.19 25.05
N GLY A 15 -6.67 -2.84 25.81
CA GLY A 15 -6.70 -3.14 27.24
C GLY A 15 -5.53 -2.51 27.98
N ARG A 16 -4.70 -3.34 28.64
CA ARG A 16 -3.49 -2.89 29.36
C ARG A 16 -2.24 -2.82 28.47
N ARG A 17 -2.29 -3.38 27.24
CA ARG A 17 -1.15 -3.40 26.33
C ARG A 17 -1.06 -2.11 25.56
N GLU A 18 0.00 -1.35 25.74
CA GLU A 18 0.36 -0.23 24.89
C GLU A 18 0.97 -0.78 23.61
N LEU A 19 0.33 -0.50 22.45
CA LEU A 19 0.76 -1.00 21.16
C LEU A 19 1.55 0.03 20.37
N LEU A 20 1.11 1.30 20.40
CA LEU A 20 1.78 2.42 19.75
C LEU A 20 1.94 3.54 20.76
N HIS A 21 3.12 4.15 20.81
CA HIS A 21 3.47 5.18 21.80
C HIS A 21 4.23 6.32 21.17
N GLY A 22 3.64 7.53 21.18
CA GLY A 22 4.26 8.75 20.69
C GLY A 22 4.69 8.69 19.22
N ILE A 23 3.94 7.98 18.36
CA ILE A 23 4.26 7.84 16.94
C ILE A 23 4.22 9.20 16.26
N GLY A 24 5.35 9.64 15.70
CA GLY A 24 5.46 10.75 14.78
C GLY A 24 5.78 10.26 13.37
N LEU A 25 5.12 10.83 12.35
CA LEU A 25 5.31 10.43 10.94
C LEU A 25 5.03 11.61 10.03
N GLU A 26 5.88 11.79 9.02
CA GLU A 26 5.63 12.74 7.94
C GLU A 26 5.73 12.03 6.59
N LEU A 27 4.75 12.26 5.71
CA LEU A 27 4.64 11.70 4.38
C LEU A 27 4.43 12.83 3.37
N ASN A 28 5.38 12.97 2.45
CA ASN A 28 5.32 13.99 1.40
C ASN A 28 4.58 13.47 0.16
N ALA A 29 4.16 14.39 -0.71
CA ALA A 29 3.51 14.04 -1.97
C ALA A 29 4.44 13.20 -2.86
N GLY A 30 3.93 12.10 -3.40
CA GLY A 30 4.72 11.19 -4.25
C GLY A 30 5.79 10.39 -3.51
N GLN A 31 5.86 10.48 -2.19
CA GLN A 31 6.82 9.74 -1.38
C GLN A 31 6.31 8.32 -1.09
N ALA A 32 7.19 7.34 -1.20
CA ALA A 32 6.94 5.98 -0.78
C ALA A 32 7.76 5.64 0.47
N VAL A 33 7.09 5.17 1.52
CA VAL A 33 7.70 4.80 2.80
C VAL A 33 7.50 3.31 3.06
N LEU A 34 8.57 2.61 3.37
CA LEU A 34 8.52 1.25 3.88
C LEU A 34 8.34 1.27 5.40
N LEU A 35 7.35 0.54 5.88
CA LEU A 35 7.10 0.32 7.30
C LEU A 35 7.43 -1.12 7.66
N SER A 36 8.59 -1.35 8.25
CA SER A 36 9.06 -2.66 8.71
C SER A 36 8.80 -2.86 10.21
N GLY A 37 9.06 -4.06 10.70
CA GLY A 37 8.94 -4.41 12.13
C GLY A 37 8.41 -5.82 12.33
N PRO A 38 8.58 -6.39 13.53
CA PRO A 38 8.16 -7.76 13.84
C PRO A 38 6.63 -7.93 13.75
N ASN A 39 6.19 -9.19 13.66
CA ASN A 39 4.77 -9.51 13.71
C ASN A 39 4.17 -9.08 15.06
N GLY A 40 2.99 -8.48 15.03
CA GLY A 40 2.35 -7.96 16.24
C GLY A 40 2.90 -6.62 16.76
N ALA A 41 3.85 -5.97 16.07
CA ALA A 41 4.39 -4.66 16.44
C ALA A 41 3.37 -3.52 16.31
N GLY A 42 2.31 -3.71 15.52
CA GLY A 42 1.26 -2.70 15.34
C GLY A 42 1.22 -2.05 13.95
N LYS A 43 1.96 -2.57 12.95
CA LYS A 43 1.98 -2.04 11.57
C LYS A 43 0.57 -1.91 10.98
N THR A 44 -0.19 -3.00 10.97
CA THR A 44 -1.59 -3.04 10.52
C THR A 44 -2.47 -2.03 11.27
N THR A 45 -2.31 -1.95 12.59
CA THR A 45 -3.07 -1.00 13.43
C THR A 45 -2.74 0.44 13.07
N LEU A 46 -1.45 0.76 12.88
CA LEU A 46 -1.00 2.07 12.43
C LEU A 46 -1.63 2.44 11.08
N LEU A 47 -1.54 1.56 10.07
CA LEU A 47 -2.14 1.80 8.75
C LEU A 47 -3.66 2.00 8.85
N ARG A 48 -4.36 1.22 9.66
CA ARG A 48 -5.82 1.36 9.87
C ARG A 48 -6.18 2.67 10.56
N ILE A 49 -5.36 3.15 11.48
CA ILE A 49 -5.56 4.47 12.10
C ILE A 49 -5.36 5.58 11.08
N LEU A 50 -4.30 5.51 10.27
CA LEU A 50 -4.00 6.48 9.21
C LEU A 50 -5.02 6.48 8.08
N SER A 51 -5.75 5.38 7.88
CA SER A 51 -6.86 5.31 6.92
C SER A 51 -8.21 5.75 7.48
N GLY A 52 -8.31 6.11 8.76
CA GLY A 52 -9.57 6.48 9.41
C GLY A 52 -10.45 5.30 9.83
N LEU A 53 -9.95 4.06 9.72
CA LEU A 53 -10.70 2.83 10.02
C LEU A 53 -10.62 2.41 11.49
N GLU A 54 -9.50 2.68 12.16
CA GLU A 54 -9.28 2.33 13.57
C GLU A 54 -9.10 3.59 14.41
N ARG A 55 -9.78 3.69 15.55
CA ARG A 55 -9.68 4.83 16.44
C ARG A 55 -8.43 4.72 17.33
N PRO A 56 -7.55 5.73 17.36
CA PRO A 56 -6.48 5.83 18.35
C PRO A 56 -7.01 6.30 19.71
N ASP A 57 -6.22 6.11 20.78
CA ASP A 57 -6.51 6.71 22.08
C ASP A 57 -6.18 8.21 22.07
N ARG A 58 -5.03 8.56 21.50
CA ARG A 58 -4.60 9.93 21.28
C ARG A 58 -4.01 10.05 19.88
N CYS A 59 -4.37 11.11 19.15
CA CYS A 59 -3.71 11.41 17.87
C CYS A 59 -3.97 12.85 17.47
N ARG A 60 -2.89 13.52 17.07
CA ARG A 60 -2.90 14.84 16.42
C ARG A 60 -2.21 14.69 15.08
N LEU A 61 -2.89 15.11 14.02
CA LEU A 61 -2.37 14.98 12.66
C LEU A 61 -2.88 16.11 11.76
N ASP A 62 -2.14 16.38 10.68
CA ASP A 62 -2.51 17.27 9.58
C ASP A 62 -2.62 16.49 8.28
N VAL A 63 -3.74 16.65 7.57
CA VAL A 63 -4.00 16.14 6.21
C VAL A 63 -4.26 17.27 5.22
N GLY A 64 -3.58 18.41 5.43
CA GLY A 64 -3.71 19.61 4.61
C GLY A 64 -4.64 20.68 5.15
N ARG A 65 -5.17 20.51 6.37
CA ARG A 65 -6.09 21.46 7.05
C ARG A 65 -5.52 22.06 8.32
N GLY A 66 -4.25 21.84 8.63
CA GLY A 66 -3.62 22.12 9.91
C GLY A 66 -3.77 20.95 10.89
N THR A 67 -3.00 21.02 11.99
CA THR A 67 -2.97 19.96 13.00
C THR A 67 -4.24 19.94 13.84
N LEU A 68 -5.03 18.89 13.68
CA LEU A 68 -6.28 18.66 14.40
C LEU A 68 -6.26 17.26 15.03
N SER A 69 -7.26 16.98 15.90
CA SER A 69 -7.46 15.64 16.44
C SER A 69 -7.82 14.63 15.32
N TRP A 70 -7.53 13.35 15.54
CA TRP A 70 -7.91 12.28 14.60
C TRP A 70 -9.43 12.28 14.30
N ARG A 71 -10.28 12.54 15.31
CA ARG A 71 -11.74 12.58 15.15
C ARG A 71 -12.16 13.67 14.16
N GLN A 72 -11.55 14.84 14.21
CA GLN A 72 -11.83 15.95 13.29
C GLN A 72 -11.30 15.67 11.87
N ASN A 73 -10.22 14.92 11.76
CA ASN A 73 -9.60 14.54 10.47
C ASN A 73 -10.15 13.24 9.87
N ARG A 74 -10.96 12.45 10.62
CA ARG A 74 -11.38 11.11 10.20
C ARG A 74 -12.03 11.09 8.81
N GLU A 75 -12.91 12.03 8.54
CA GLU A 75 -13.58 12.10 7.22
C GLU A 75 -12.59 12.41 6.10
N ALA A 76 -11.64 13.30 6.33
CA ALA A 76 -10.58 13.62 5.39
C ALA A 76 -9.63 12.41 5.15
N LEU A 77 -9.30 11.66 6.21
CA LEU A 77 -8.57 10.40 6.08
C LEU A 77 -9.32 9.42 5.19
N LEU A 78 -10.60 9.13 5.46
CA LEU A 78 -11.42 8.21 4.65
C LEU A 78 -11.56 8.62 3.18
N ARG A 79 -11.55 9.92 2.87
CA ARG A 79 -11.63 10.42 1.51
C ARG A 79 -10.29 10.37 0.76
N ASN A 80 -9.19 10.68 1.46
CA ASN A 80 -7.88 10.86 0.84
C ASN A 80 -7.01 9.61 0.87
N THR A 81 -7.33 8.63 1.72
CA THR A 81 -6.55 7.40 1.86
C THR A 81 -7.32 6.19 1.38
N LEU A 82 -6.59 5.22 0.86
CA LEU A 82 -7.10 3.88 0.59
C LEU A 82 -6.20 2.86 1.27
N TYR A 83 -6.81 2.00 2.09
CA TYR A 83 -6.13 0.90 2.76
C TYR A 83 -6.37 -0.40 2.01
N LEU A 84 -5.30 -1.06 1.59
CA LEU A 84 -5.32 -2.38 0.99
C LEU A 84 -4.83 -3.41 2.01
N HIS A 85 -5.73 -4.29 2.37
CA HIS A 85 -5.49 -5.36 3.32
C HIS A 85 -4.65 -6.48 2.71
N GLN A 86 -3.87 -7.20 3.51
CA GLN A 86 -3.07 -8.38 3.12
C GLN A 86 -3.90 -9.42 2.33
N HIS A 87 -5.16 -9.63 2.71
CA HIS A 87 -6.11 -10.48 1.98
C HIS A 87 -7.22 -9.60 1.39
N PRO A 88 -7.10 -9.17 0.12
CA PRO A 88 -8.09 -8.28 -0.48
C PRO A 88 -9.47 -8.93 -0.53
N TYR A 89 -10.48 -8.20 -0.04
CA TYR A 89 -11.86 -8.64 -0.12
C TYR A 89 -12.39 -8.58 -1.56
N MET A 90 -13.03 -9.67 -2.00
CA MET A 90 -13.70 -9.74 -3.29
C MET A 90 -15.21 -9.79 -3.09
N PHE A 91 -15.91 -8.85 -3.74
CA PHE A 91 -17.37 -8.89 -3.81
C PHE A 91 -17.84 -10.07 -4.65
N ASP A 92 -19.04 -10.56 -4.37
CA ASP A 92 -19.65 -11.61 -5.18
C ASP A 92 -19.98 -11.08 -6.58
N GLY A 93 -19.40 -11.68 -7.59
CA GLY A 93 -19.48 -11.22 -8.98
C GLY A 93 -18.16 -11.35 -9.73
N SER A 94 -18.13 -10.91 -10.99
CA SER A 94 -16.96 -10.97 -11.85
C SER A 94 -15.88 -9.96 -11.43
N VAL A 95 -14.67 -10.07 -12.02
CA VAL A 95 -13.62 -9.06 -11.91
C VAL A 95 -14.15 -7.70 -12.34
N ARG A 96 -14.83 -7.63 -13.48
CA ARG A 96 -15.43 -6.40 -14.03
C ARG A 96 -16.41 -5.75 -13.03
N TYR A 97 -17.26 -6.56 -12.40
CA TYR A 97 -18.17 -6.09 -11.33
C TYR A 97 -17.39 -5.49 -10.15
N ASN A 98 -16.34 -6.18 -9.73
CA ASN A 98 -15.48 -5.73 -8.63
C ASN A 98 -14.76 -4.41 -8.93
N LEU A 99 -14.38 -4.15 -10.16
CA LEU A 99 -13.79 -2.87 -10.57
C LEU A 99 -14.84 -1.77 -10.65
N ALA A 100 -16.04 -2.07 -11.16
CA ALA A 100 -17.15 -1.13 -11.22
C ALA A 100 -17.53 -0.56 -9.83
N TYR A 101 -17.33 -1.34 -8.76
CA TYR A 101 -17.61 -0.92 -7.39
C TYR A 101 -16.69 0.21 -6.89
N ALA A 102 -15.50 0.36 -7.49
CA ALA A 102 -14.56 1.44 -7.15
C ALA A 102 -14.96 2.80 -7.74
N LEU A 103 -15.86 2.83 -8.70
CA LEU A 103 -16.27 4.03 -9.42
C LEU A 103 -17.49 4.69 -8.80
N ALA A 104 -17.61 6.01 -9.00
CA ALA A 104 -18.79 6.77 -8.59
C ALA A 104 -20.05 6.30 -9.33
N ARG A 105 -21.17 6.19 -8.61
CA ARG A 105 -22.44 5.68 -9.18
C ARG A 105 -23.05 6.58 -10.24
N ASN A 106 -22.74 7.87 -10.21
CA ASN A 106 -23.27 8.89 -11.14
C ASN A 106 -22.47 9.02 -12.44
N LEU A 107 -21.43 8.20 -12.67
CA LEU A 107 -20.70 8.20 -13.93
C LEU A 107 -21.57 7.66 -15.07
N PRO A 108 -21.56 8.31 -16.26
CA PRO A 108 -22.20 7.78 -17.46
C PRO A 108 -21.69 6.36 -17.77
N ARG A 109 -22.59 5.48 -18.25
CA ARG A 109 -22.27 4.05 -18.50
C ARG A 109 -21.05 3.91 -19.41
N ARG A 110 -21.03 4.62 -20.54
CA ARG A 110 -19.89 4.58 -21.49
C ARG A 110 -18.57 4.91 -20.80
N ARG A 111 -18.52 6.00 -20.03
CA ARG A 111 -17.30 6.41 -19.32
C ARG A 111 -16.88 5.41 -18.25
N ARG A 112 -17.85 4.80 -17.58
CA ARG A 112 -17.58 3.73 -16.61
C ARG A 112 -16.95 2.53 -17.29
N ASP A 113 -17.50 2.08 -18.41
CA ASP A 113 -16.99 0.92 -19.15
C ASP A 113 -15.58 1.18 -19.68
N GLU A 114 -15.31 2.35 -20.26
CA GLU A 114 -13.97 2.78 -20.71
C GLU A 114 -12.93 2.74 -19.56
N LEU A 115 -13.27 3.24 -18.38
CA LEU A 115 -12.39 3.24 -17.22
C LEU A 115 -12.12 1.81 -16.72
N ILE A 116 -13.13 0.96 -16.71
CA ILE A 116 -12.99 -0.44 -16.28
C ILE A 116 -12.08 -1.18 -17.26
N ASP A 117 -12.28 -1.02 -18.58
CA ASP A 117 -11.47 -1.66 -19.61
C ASP A 117 -10.00 -1.24 -19.50
N THR A 118 -9.77 0.06 -19.28
CA THR A 118 -8.42 0.57 -19.04
C THR A 118 -7.78 -0.03 -17.78
N ALA A 119 -8.53 -0.14 -16.69
CA ALA A 119 -8.03 -0.71 -15.44
C ALA A 119 -7.75 -2.22 -15.57
N ILE A 120 -8.57 -2.96 -16.32
CA ILE A 120 -8.38 -4.37 -16.63
C ILE A 120 -7.07 -4.58 -17.41
N ALA A 121 -6.86 -3.81 -18.48
CA ALA A 121 -5.66 -3.86 -19.30
C ALA A 121 -4.41 -3.48 -18.48
N TRP A 122 -4.49 -2.38 -17.70
CA TRP A 122 -3.40 -1.94 -16.84
C TRP A 122 -2.96 -3.03 -15.84
N ALA A 123 -3.92 -3.76 -15.27
CA ALA A 123 -3.65 -4.82 -14.28
C ALA A 123 -3.32 -6.18 -14.92
N GLY A 124 -3.41 -6.34 -16.26
CA GLY A 124 -3.22 -7.61 -16.97
C GLY A 124 -4.28 -8.65 -16.60
N LEU A 125 -5.56 -8.23 -16.56
CA LEU A 125 -6.70 -9.04 -16.14
C LEU A 125 -7.70 -9.31 -17.27
N GLU A 126 -7.34 -9.08 -18.54
CA GLU A 126 -8.23 -9.16 -19.70
C GLU A 126 -8.89 -10.54 -19.82
N HIS A 127 -8.09 -11.60 -19.63
CA HIS A 127 -8.54 -12.99 -19.71
C HIS A 127 -9.41 -13.43 -18.50
N LEU A 128 -9.50 -12.61 -17.46
CA LEU A 128 -10.21 -12.89 -16.23
C LEU A 128 -11.42 -11.97 -15.99
N GLN A 129 -11.72 -11.04 -16.92
CA GLN A 129 -12.70 -9.99 -16.70
C GLN A 129 -14.09 -10.49 -16.27
N ASP A 130 -14.54 -11.63 -16.82
CA ASP A 130 -15.83 -12.24 -16.53
C ASP A 130 -15.75 -13.37 -15.49
N THR A 131 -14.53 -13.69 -15.02
CA THR A 131 -14.30 -14.71 -14.00
C THR A 131 -14.87 -14.26 -12.65
N PRO A 132 -15.60 -15.14 -11.92
CA PRO A 132 -16.01 -14.86 -10.55
C PRO A 132 -14.79 -14.55 -9.66
N ALA A 133 -14.77 -13.37 -9.06
CA ALA A 133 -13.60 -12.87 -8.34
C ALA A 133 -13.19 -13.73 -7.13
N LYS A 134 -14.11 -14.53 -6.61
CA LYS A 134 -13.82 -15.52 -5.54
C LYS A 134 -12.94 -16.68 -6.01
N ARG A 135 -12.89 -16.97 -7.31
CA ARG A 135 -12.08 -18.05 -7.90
C ARG A 135 -10.64 -17.64 -8.23
N LEU A 136 -10.34 -16.36 -8.10
CA LEU A 136 -9.02 -15.81 -8.41
C LEU A 136 -7.95 -16.35 -7.44
N SER A 137 -6.74 -16.54 -7.96
CA SER A 137 -5.53 -16.77 -7.17
C SER A 137 -5.21 -15.58 -6.25
N GLY A 138 -4.27 -15.73 -5.32
CA GLY A 138 -3.81 -14.65 -4.45
C GLY A 138 -3.28 -13.44 -5.23
N GLY A 139 -2.42 -13.69 -6.21
CA GLY A 139 -1.84 -12.65 -7.06
C GLY A 139 -2.88 -11.92 -7.91
N GLU A 140 -3.85 -12.64 -8.48
CA GLU A 140 -4.94 -12.05 -9.25
C GLU A 140 -5.85 -11.19 -8.37
N ARG A 141 -6.20 -11.64 -7.16
CA ARG A 141 -6.94 -10.82 -6.18
C ARG A 141 -6.18 -9.55 -5.83
N GLN A 142 -4.86 -9.64 -5.68
CA GLN A 142 -4.02 -8.47 -5.41
C GLN A 142 -4.06 -7.49 -6.58
N ARG A 143 -3.95 -7.96 -7.83
CA ARG A 143 -4.08 -7.11 -9.03
C ARG A 143 -5.45 -6.45 -9.13
N VAL A 144 -6.55 -7.14 -8.82
CA VAL A 144 -7.89 -6.53 -8.75
C VAL A 144 -7.95 -5.43 -7.69
N SER A 145 -7.33 -5.63 -6.52
CA SER A 145 -7.32 -4.60 -5.47
C SER A 145 -6.51 -3.36 -5.86
N LEU A 146 -5.38 -3.54 -6.56
CA LEU A 146 -4.59 -2.45 -7.12
C LEU A 146 -5.33 -1.73 -8.25
N ALA A 147 -6.05 -2.44 -9.12
CA ALA A 147 -6.89 -1.85 -10.15
C ALA A 147 -8.03 -1.00 -9.56
N ARG A 148 -8.61 -1.43 -8.42
CA ARG A 148 -9.56 -0.58 -7.66
C ARG A 148 -8.89 0.68 -7.13
N ALA A 149 -7.66 0.59 -6.62
CA ALA A 149 -6.91 1.75 -6.16
C ALA A 149 -6.61 2.71 -7.32
N TRP A 150 -6.26 2.16 -8.50
CA TRP A 150 -6.04 2.92 -9.71
C TRP A 150 -7.30 3.69 -10.16
N LEU A 151 -8.46 3.07 -10.13
CA LEU A 151 -9.74 3.73 -10.44
C LEU A 151 -10.14 4.78 -9.42
N ARG A 152 -9.81 4.59 -8.14
CA ARG A 152 -10.19 5.48 -7.05
C ARG A 152 -9.30 6.71 -6.91
N GLN A 153 -8.04 6.63 -7.37
CA GLN A 153 -7.05 7.72 -7.32
C GLN A 153 -6.93 8.37 -5.94
N PRO A 154 -6.66 7.62 -4.86
CA PRO A 154 -6.46 8.20 -3.54
C PRO A 154 -5.18 9.04 -3.51
N ARG A 155 -5.09 10.02 -2.60
CA ARG A 155 -3.85 10.78 -2.39
C ARG A 155 -2.77 9.94 -1.69
N ILE A 156 -3.20 9.02 -0.83
CA ILE A 156 -2.34 8.14 -0.04
C ILE A 156 -2.85 6.70 -0.18
N LEU A 157 -1.96 5.78 -0.55
CA LEU A 157 -2.22 4.35 -0.61
C LEU A 157 -1.45 3.66 0.52
N LEU A 158 -2.18 2.95 1.38
CA LEU A 158 -1.66 2.23 2.52
C LEU A 158 -1.76 0.72 2.22
N LEU A 159 -0.62 0.05 2.13
CA LEU A 159 -0.54 -1.36 1.73
C LEU A 159 -0.04 -2.20 2.91
N ASP A 160 -0.83 -3.17 3.31
CA ASP A 160 -0.51 -4.08 4.40
C ASP A 160 -0.08 -5.43 3.85
N GLU A 161 1.21 -5.74 3.89
CA GLU A 161 1.84 -6.98 3.38
C GLU A 161 1.38 -7.34 1.94
N PRO A 162 1.51 -6.43 0.96
CA PRO A 162 0.86 -6.57 -0.36
C PRO A 162 1.41 -7.72 -1.21
N THR A 163 2.54 -8.32 -0.81
CA THR A 163 3.17 -9.45 -1.53
C THR A 163 3.26 -10.72 -0.69
N ALA A 164 2.67 -10.72 0.52
CA ALA A 164 2.67 -11.90 1.36
C ALA A 164 1.91 -13.06 0.69
N ASN A 165 2.47 -14.26 0.82
CA ASN A 165 1.91 -15.50 0.25
C ASN A 165 1.73 -15.49 -1.29
N LEU A 166 2.43 -14.61 -1.99
CA LEU A 166 2.49 -14.61 -3.45
C LEU A 166 3.75 -15.35 -3.95
N ASP A 167 3.62 -15.99 -5.10
CA ASP A 167 4.79 -16.50 -5.84
C ASP A 167 5.66 -15.35 -6.37
N GLN A 168 6.87 -15.67 -6.81
CA GLN A 168 7.85 -14.69 -7.26
C GLN A 168 7.34 -13.82 -8.43
N ALA A 169 6.67 -14.41 -9.40
CA ALA A 169 6.13 -13.68 -10.57
C ALA A 169 5.04 -12.69 -10.14
N SER A 170 4.12 -13.11 -9.27
CA SER A 170 3.06 -12.25 -8.71
C SER A 170 3.62 -11.13 -7.84
N ARG A 171 4.69 -11.38 -7.05
CA ARG A 171 5.40 -10.35 -6.28
C ARG A 171 5.98 -9.28 -7.20
N GLN A 172 6.73 -9.70 -8.23
CA GLN A 172 7.33 -8.80 -9.19
C GLN A 172 6.27 -7.96 -9.92
N ARG A 173 5.18 -8.60 -10.37
CA ARG A 173 4.06 -7.91 -11.01
C ARG A 173 3.39 -6.89 -10.08
N THR A 174 3.29 -7.17 -8.78
CA THR A 174 2.77 -6.22 -7.78
C THR A 174 3.64 -4.97 -7.70
N LEU A 175 4.98 -5.09 -7.68
CA LEU A 175 5.89 -3.94 -7.70
C LEU A 175 5.75 -3.10 -8.96
N GLU A 176 5.67 -3.75 -10.13
CA GLU A 176 5.49 -3.08 -11.42
C GLU A 176 4.20 -2.25 -11.45
N LEU A 177 3.13 -2.73 -10.82
CA LEU A 177 1.87 -2.00 -10.70
C LEU A 177 1.93 -0.88 -9.64
N LEU A 178 2.82 -0.95 -8.65
CA LEU A 178 2.96 0.08 -7.63
C LEU A 178 3.80 1.29 -8.09
N ALA A 179 4.79 1.07 -8.95
CA ALA A 179 5.67 2.14 -9.42
C ALA A 179 4.92 3.30 -10.13
N PRO A 180 3.93 3.05 -11.03
CA PRO A 180 3.14 4.11 -11.64
C PRO A 180 2.34 4.97 -10.65
N PHE A 181 1.89 4.43 -9.53
CA PHE A 181 1.20 5.22 -8.51
C PHE A 181 2.12 6.31 -7.95
N LYS A 182 3.35 5.93 -7.57
CA LYS A 182 4.35 6.86 -7.07
C LYS A 182 4.70 7.92 -8.12
N GLN A 183 4.97 7.49 -9.36
CA GLN A 183 5.27 8.39 -10.48
C GLN A 183 4.13 9.37 -10.76
N GLY A 184 2.88 8.95 -10.59
CA GLY A 184 1.69 9.79 -10.67
C GLY A 184 1.46 10.73 -9.48
N GLY A 185 2.41 10.79 -8.52
CA GLY A 185 2.35 11.69 -7.37
C GLY A 185 1.55 11.15 -6.17
N MET A 186 1.09 9.90 -6.22
CA MET A 186 0.44 9.25 -5.08
C MET A 186 1.48 8.90 -4.01
N SER A 187 1.17 9.20 -2.76
CA SER A 187 2.04 8.82 -1.64
C SER A 187 1.71 7.41 -1.17
N LEU A 188 2.74 6.63 -0.83
CA LEU A 188 2.61 5.22 -0.46
C LEU A 188 3.17 4.98 0.94
N ILE A 189 2.49 4.14 1.74
CA ILE A 189 3.10 3.48 2.91
C ILE A 189 2.91 1.97 2.71
N VAL A 190 4.00 1.24 2.63
CA VAL A 190 4.02 -0.21 2.44
C VAL A 190 4.48 -0.86 3.73
N ALA A 191 3.60 -1.52 4.46
CA ALA A 191 4.00 -2.38 5.57
C ALA A 191 4.45 -3.73 5.01
N SER A 192 5.70 -4.10 5.27
CA SER A 192 6.24 -5.39 4.87
C SER A 192 7.38 -5.84 5.78
N HIS A 193 7.52 -7.14 5.92
CA HIS A 193 8.69 -7.79 6.52
C HIS A 193 9.81 -8.05 5.48
N ASP A 194 9.47 -8.04 4.17
CA ASP A 194 10.43 -8.21 3.07
C ASP A 194 10.94 -6.85 2.60
N VAL A 195 11.92 -6.32 3.34
CA VAL A 195 12.51 -4.99 3.13
C VAL A 195 13.19 -4.90 1.75
N HIS A 196 13.89 -5.98 1.34
CA HIS A 196 14.64 -5.99 0.09
C HIS A 196 13.74 -5.84 -1.13
N HIS A 197 12.57 -6.49 -1.10
CA HIS A 197 11.65 -6.49 -2.21
C HIS A 197 11.12 -5.10 -2.58
N PHE A 198 10.95 -4.22 -1.59
CA PHE A 198 10.42 -2.87 -1.78
C PHE A 198 11.49 -1.77 -1.86
N SER A 199 12.78 -2.12 -1.75
CA SER A 199 13.89 -1.14 -1.72
C SER A 199 13.95 -0.23 -2.96
N SER A 200 13.62 -0.73 -4.14
CA SER A 200 13.58 0.06 -5.38
C SER A 200 12.37 1.01 -5.48
N LEU A 201 11.30 0.74 -4.74
CA LEU A 201 10.07 1.53 -4.75
C LEU A 201 10.12 2.66 -3.71
N THR A 202 10.73 2.41 -2.54
CA THR A 202 10.61 3.25 -1.35
C THR A 202 11.75 4.24 -1.22
N ASP A 203 11.43 5.46 -0.75
CA ASP A 203 12.39 6.56 -0.55
C ASP A 203 12.94 6.59 0.87
N ARG A 204 12.13 6.08 1.84
CA ARG A 204 12.45 6.06 3.26
C ARG A 204 12.01 4.75 3.88
N SER A 205 12.72 4.34 4.92
CA SER A 205 12.37 3.15 5.70
C SER A 205 12.15 3.51 7.15
N LEU A 206 11.03 3.08 7.70
CA LEU A 206 10.67 3.22 9.10
C LEU A 206 10.56 1.84 9.74
N HIS A 207 11.11 1.68 10.91
CA HIS A 207 11.02 0.45 11.69
C HIS A 207 10.14 0.65 12.92
N LEU A 208 9.07 -0.12 13.02
CA LEU A 208 8.18 -0.11 14.19
C LEU A 208 8.65 -1.17 15.19
N HIS A 209 9.19 -0.72 16.31
CA HIS A 209 9.70 -1.56 17.37
C HIS A 209 9.24 -1.03 18.73
N GLU A 210 8.75 -1.91 19.59
CA GLU A 210 8.27 -1.57 20.95
C GLU A 210 7.35 -0.36 20.99
N GLY A 211 6.42 -0.28 20.02
CA GLY A 211 5.44 0.79 19.92
C GLY A 211 5.98 2.13 19.42
N ARG A 212 7.24 2.22 18.99
CA ARG A 212 7.88 3.45 18.49
C ARG A 212 8.31 3.30 17.03
N LEU A 213 8.28 4.39 16.28
CA LEU A 213 8.85 4.46 14.93
C LEU A 213 10.29 4.98 15.01
N ILE A 214 11.17 4.25 14.35
CA ILE A 214 12.59 4.60 14.18
C ILE A 214 12.85 4.69 12.68
N GLU A 215 13.44 5.78 12.23
CA GLU A 215 13.91 5.90 10.85
C GLU A 215 15.19 5.07 10.69
N VAL A 216 15.21 4.22 9.68
CA VAL A 216 16.37 3.40 9.34
C VAL A 216 16.85 3.78 7.95
N GLU A 217 18.15 3.75 7.74
CA GLU A 217 18.70 4.01 6.40
C GLU A 217 18.11 3.01 5.40
N PRO A 218 17.67 3.46 4.21
CA PRO A 218 17.23 2.56 3.16
C PRO A 218 18.38 1.61 2.82
N MET A 219 18.12 0.31 2.86
CA MET A 219 19.12 -0.68 2.50
C MET A 219 19.41 -0.54 1.00
N GLN A 220 20.55 0.08 0.67
CA GLN A 220 21.00 0.19 -0.71
C GLN A 220 21.28 -1.21 -1.24
N VAL A 221 20.45 -1.67 -2.17
CA VAL A 221 20.80 -2.83 -2.99
C VAL A 221 21.97 -2.39 -3.86
N ARG A 222 23.20 -2.72 -3.48
CA ARG A 222 24.34 -2.61 -4.39
C ARG A 222 24.02 -3.52 -5.58
N PRO A 223 23.97 -3.00 -6.82
CA PRO A 223 23.89 -3.88 -7.98
C PRO A 223 25.11 -4.81 -7.90
N MET A 224 24.88 -6.12 -7.96
CA MET A 224 25.99 -7.07 -8.07
C MET A 224 26.82 -6.68 -9.29
N PRO A 225 28.16 -6.52 -9.15
CA PRO A 225 28.99 -6.22 -10.29
C PRO A 225 28.83 -7.37 -11.30
N ALA A 226 28.61 -7.01 -12.57
CA ALA A 226 28.35 -7.92 -13.69
C ALA A 226 29.54 -8.90 -14.00
N THR A 227 30.53 -8.99 -13.13
CA THR A 227 31.81 -9.67 -13.38
C THR A 227 31.89 -11.11 -12.85
N GLU A 228 30.87 -11.64 -12.16
CA GLU A 228 30.96 -13.01 -11.60
C GLU A 228 30.21 -14.10 -12.39
N ILE A 229 29.56 -13.74 -13.50
CA ILE A 229 28.83 -14.75 -14.32
C ILE A 229 29.73 -15.50 -15.30
N SER A 230 30.97 -15.06 -15.52
CA SER A 230 31.88 -15.68 -16.51
C SER A 230 32.83 -16.74 -15.94
N ALA A 231 32.88 -16.97 -14.64
CA ALA A 231 33.85 -17.87 -14.03
C ALA A 231 33.36 -19.30 -13.72
N SER A 232 32.06 -19.61 -13.95
CA SER A 232 31.54 -20.96 -13.64
C SER A 232 31.21 -21.84 -14.86
N MET A 233 31.55 -21.42 -16.09
CA MET A 233 31.37 -22.23 -17.31
C MET A 233 32.67 -22.76 -17.92
N GLY A 234 33.76 -22.76 -17.18
CA GLY A 234 35.09 -23.12 -17.68
C GLY A 234 35.73 -24.37 -17.04
N ASN A 235 34.97 -25.35 -16.58
CA ASN A 235 35.56 -26.62 -16.15
C ASN A 235 34.57 -27.79 -16.28
N LEU A 236 34.27 -28.19 -17.49
CA LEU A 236 33.79 -29.54 -17.85
C LEU A 236 34.16 -29.78 -19.34
N ALA A 237 35.36 -30.16 -19.56
CA ALA A 237 35.85 -30.86 -20.76
C ALA A 237 36.60 -32.11 -20.29
#